data_e1a75a99d8291cb5cfa24e486db9518d
#
_entry.id   e1a75a99d8291cb5cfa24e486db9518d
#
_cell.length_a   1.000
_cell.length_b   1.000
_cell.length_c   1.000
_cell.angle_alpha   90.00
_cell.angle_beta   90.00
_cell.angle_gamma   90.00
#
_symmetry.space_group_name_H-M   'P 1'
#
loop_
_entity.id
_entity.type
_entity.pdbx_description
1 polymer ?
#
loop_
_entity_poly.entity_id
_entity_poly.type
_entity_poly.pdbx_seq_one_letter_code
_entity_poly.pdbx_strand_id
1 'polypeptide(L)'
;KTDHVAIVELANGGTYKSIYGDFTAQEYTVAITGLIAGMPLNRSADNYTMSDLKSVEDYEPKLGKFSLYNDEEVVKVNYGVNSKTTFDSTWKKDTRKIKVVEGMCFIADDIRDTFKNYWLGNYINDYDNKMNFCSNITKVYFKEMSPNVLNGDYDNKVEIDIEAQKKVIITDGLEVNSMTDLEILQYPTGDDVYLTGDVRFVDTMASLSLVMTM
;
A
#
# COMPACT_ATOMS: atom_id res chain seq x y z
N LYS A 1 11.79 -13.80 13.98
CA LYS A 1 11.72 -13.33 12.58
C LYS A 1 10.31 -12.86 12.33
N THR A 2 10.15 -11.59 12.05
CA THR A 2 8.86 -11.00 11.67
C THR A 2 8.61 -11.28 10.17
N ASP A 3 7.34 -11.41 9.78
CA ASP A 3 6.90 -11.62 8.41
C ASP A 3 5.56 -10.89 8.19
N HIS A 4 5.61 -9.53 8.22
CA HIS A 4 4.41 -8.72 8.22
C HIS A 4 4.61 -7.42 7.42
N VAL A 5 3.58 -7.01 6.66
CA VAL A 5 3.63 -5.84 5.78
C VAL A 5 3.75 -4.50 6.52
N ALA A 6 3.21 -4.40 7.72
CA ALA A 6 3.24 -3.17 8.53
C ALA A 6 4.46 -3.08 9.47
N ILE A 7 5.41 -4.02 9.41
CA ILE A 7 6.60 -4.02 10.26
C ILE A 7 7.83 -3.77 9.39
N VAL A 8 8.58 -2.72 9.71
CA VAL A 8 9.89 -2.43 9.13
C VAL A 8 10.97 -2.84 10.12
N GLU A 9 11.87 -3.71 9.71
CA GLU A 9 12.94 -4.23 10.55
C GLU A 9 14.27 -3.64 10.11
N LEU A 10 14.79 -2.67 10.90
CA LEU A 10 16.09 -2.06 10.67
C LEU A 10 17.20 -3.06 10.97
N ALA A 11 18.05 -3.32 10.00
CA ALA A 11 18.99 -4.42 10.04
C ALA A 11 20.40 -4.05 10.50
N ASN A 12 20.85 -2.82 10.23
CA ASN A 12 22.18 -2.40 10.66
C ASN A 12 22.25 -2.36 12.20
N GLY A 13 23.20 -3.11 12.74
CA GLY A 13 23.57 -3.04 14.14
C GLY A 13 24.55 -1.89 14.41
N GLY A 14 25.15 -1.93 15.59
CA GLY A 14 26.27 -1.04 15.95
C GLY A 14 25.91 0.43 16.09
N THR A 15 26.86 1.29 15.75
CA THR A 15 26.78 2.74 15.96
C THR A 15 26.46 3.48 14.67
N TYR A 16 25.46 4.35 14.74
CA TYR A 16 25.09 5.30 13.71
C TYR A 16 25.79 6.63 13.98
N LYS A 17 26.82 6.94 13.21
CA LYS A 17 27.57 8.20 13.36
C LYS A 17 26.87 9.31 12.61
N SER A 18 26.22 10.21 13.36
CA SER A 18 25.51 11.35 12.81
C SER A 18 26.29 12.65 13.00
N ILE A 19 25.87 13.71 12.30
CA ILE A 19 26.32 15.08 12.54
C ILE A 19 25.92 15.61 13.93
N TYR A 20 24.90 14.98 14.55
CA TYR A 20 24.39 15.34 15.88
C TYR A 20 24.98 14.48 17.02
N GLY A 21 25.82 13.52 16.71
CA GLY A 21 26.42 12.58 17.66
C GLY A 21 26.25 11.12 17.24
N ASP A 22 26.70 10.23 18.09
CA ASP A 22 26.62 8.79 17.86
C ASP A 22 25.32 8.24 18.48
N PHE A 23 24.58 7.43 17.73
CA PHE A 23 23.34 6.81 18.15
C PHE A 23 23.44 5.29 18.05
N THR A 24 22.72 4.60 18.93
CA THR A 24 22.45 3.16 18.80
C THR A 24 21.40 2.91 17.72
N ALA A 25 21.29 1.67 17.23
CA ALA A 25 20.27 1.28 16.27
C ALA A 25 18.84 1.56 16.79
N GLN A 26 18.61 1.35 18.10
CA GLN A 26 17.32 1.61 18.75
C GLN A 26 16.95 3.09 18.70
N GLU A 27 17.89 3.97 19.03
CA GLU A 27 17.66 5.41 19.01
C GLU A 27 17.44 5.91 17.58
N TYR A 28 18.22 5.41 16.62
CA TYR A 28 18.12 5.84 15.22
C TYR A 28 16.84 5.34 14.52
N THR A 29 16.15 4.35 15.08
CA THR A 29 14.83 3.89 14.56
C THR A 29 13.82 5.04 14.46
N VAL A 30 13.90 6.03 15.35
CA VAL A 30 13.02 7.22 15.31
C VAL A 30 13.24 8.03 14.02
N ALA A 31 14.50 8.23 13.61
CA ALA A 31 14.83 8.94 12.38
C ALA A 31 14.34 8.17 11.13
N ILE A 32 14.51 6.84 11.11
CA ILE A 32 13.98 5.99 10.03
C ILE A 32 12.45 6.04 9.98
N THR A 33 11.79 6.03 11.13
CA THR A 33 10.32 6.17 11.17
C THR A 33 9.88 7.52 10.62
N GLY A 34 10.58 8.60 11.00
CA GLY A 34 10.33 9.94 10.47
C GLY A 34 10.56 10.03 8.95
N LEU A 35 11.61 9.40 8.44
CA LEU A 35 11.87 9.30 7.01
C LEU A 35 10.71 8.63 6.28
N ILE A 36 10.29 7.45 6.73
CA ILE A 36 9.21 6.67 6.10
C ILE A 36 7.91 7.48 6.13
N ALA A 37 7.54 8.01 7.29
CA ALA A 37 6.30 8.79 7.45
C ALA A 37 6.29 10.10 6.64
N GLY A 38 7.46 10.69 6.39
CA GLY A 38 7.60 11.92 5.59
C GLY A 38 7.79 11.69 4.10
N MET A 39 7.86 10.44 3.64
CA MET A 39 8.10 10.13 2.23
C MET A 39 6.83 10.36 1.40
N PRO A 40 6.89 11.15 0.32
CA PRO A 40 5.72 11.33 -0.54
C PRO A 40 5.41 10.03 -1.30
N LEU A 41 4.12 9.77 -1.54
CA LEU A 41 3.63 8.52 -2.14
C LEU A 41 4.16 8.22 -3.56
N ASN A 42 4.71 9.21 -4.27
CA ASN A 42 5.34 9.01 -5.58
C ASN A 42 6.81 8.60 -5.52
N ARG A 43 7.40 8.47 -4.31
CA ARG A 43 8.81 8.10 -4.10
C ARG A 43 8.91 6.84 -3.24
N SER A 44 10.01 6.12 -3.42
CA SER A 44 10.45 5.05 -2.53
C SER A 44 11.59 5.56 -1.64
N ALA A 45 11.77 4.91 -0.50
CA ALA A 45 12.96 5.10 0.32
C ALA A 45 14.23 4.48 -0.32
N ASP A 46 14.09 3.68 -1.38
CA ASP A 46 15.25 3.09 -2.09
C ASP A 46 16.24 4.18 -2.50
N ASN A 47 17.51 3.99 -2.17
CA ASN A 47 18.62 4.90 -2.48
C ASN A 47 18.47 6.33 -1.91
N TYR A 48 17.62 6.50 -0.88
CA TYR A 48 17.48 7.80 -0.22
C TYR A 48 18.74 8.14 0.58
N THR A 49 19.27 9.35 0.42
CA THR A 49 20.47 9.82 1.14
C THR A 49 20.08 10.30 2.54
N MET A 50 20.69 9.69 3.55
CA MET A 50 20.57 10.09 4.96
C MET A 50 21.55 11.23 5.24
N SER A 51 21.11 12.48 5.01
CA SER A 51 21.99 13.67 5.07
C SER A 51 22.55 13.98 6.46
N ASP A 52 21.96 13.42 7.50
CA ASP A 52 22.42 13.55 8.88
C ASP A 52 23.45 12.48 9.28
N LEU A 53 23.62 11.41 8.51
CA LEU A 53 24.57 10.34 8.79
C LEU A 53 25.90 10.53 8.06
N LYS A 54 26.98 10.28 8.78
CA LYS A 54 28.36 10.22 8.27
C LYS A 54 28.77 8.78 7.93
N SER A 55 28.37 7.83 8.77
CA SER A 55 28.63 6.40 8.53
C SER A 55 27.75 5.50 9.39
N VAL A 56 27.56 4.28 8.93
CA VAL A 56 26.93 3.16 9.65
C VAL A 56 27.82 1.93 9.52
N GLU A 57 27.59 0.92 10.38
CA GLU A 57 28.19 -0.40 10.15
C GLU A 57 27.53 -1.02 8.92
N ASP A 58 28.35 -1.56 8.03
CA ASP A 58 27.86 -2.19 6.80
C ASP A 58 27.05 -3.44 7.15
N TYR A 59 25.97 -3.62 6.41
CA TYR A 59 25.09 -4.77 6.54
C TYR A 59 24.82 -5.36 5.17
N GLU A 60 25.07 -6.67 5.04
CA GLU A 60 24.78 -7.37 3.80
C GLU A 60 23.25 -7.47 3.59
N PRO A 61 22.72 -7.00 2.46
CA PRO A 61 21.29 -6.94 2.25
C PRO A 61 20.61 -8.30 2.34
N LYS A 62 19.55 -8.42 3.13
CA LYS A 62 18.74 -9.62 3.27
C LYS A 62 17.27 -9.33 2.99
N LEU A 63 16.59 -10.35 2.48
CA LEU A 63 15.16 -10.27 2.22
C LEU A 63 14.38 -9.92 3.50
N GLY A 64 13.47 -8.95 3.40
CA GLY A 64 12.63 -8.49 4.51
C GLY A 64 13.37 -7.63 5.53
N LYS A 65 14.49 -7.02 5.16
CA LYS A 65 15.28 -6.14 6.01
C LYS A 65 15.45 -4.77 5.37
N PHE A 66 15.08 -3.75 6.13
CA PHE A 66 15.43 -2.38 5.82
C PHE A 66 16.88 -2.14 6.25
N SER A 67 17.74 -1.73 5.35
CA SER A 67 19.17 -1.54 5.65
C SER A 67 19.72 -0.28 5.01
N LEU A 68 20.76 0.25 5.66
CA LEU A 68 21.56 1.37 5.17
C LEU A 68 22.92 0.85 4.71
N TYR A 69 23.57 1.58 3.80
CA TYR A 69 24.93 1.31 3.35
C TYR A 69 25.72 2.60 3.18
N ASN A 70 27.03 2.50 3.30
CA ASN A 70 27.92 3.61 3.01
C ASN A 70 28.20 3.64 1.50
N ASP A 71 27.94 4.78 0.88
CA ASP A 71 28.21 5.06 -0.54
C ASP A 71 29.19 6.22 -0.61
N GLU A 72 30.47 5.90 -0.65
CA GLU A 72 31.59 6.86 -0.56
C GLU A 72 31.49 7.73 0.70
N GLU A 73 31.10 9.00 0.56
CA GLU A 73 31.01 9.97 1.66
C GLU A 73 29.59 10.13 2.24
N VAL A 74 28.61 9.36 1.73
CA VAL A 74 27.21 9.47 2.15
C VAL A 74 26.64 8.12 2.56
N VAL A 75 25.66 8.16 3.47
CA VAL A 75 24.90 6.97 3.85
C VAL A 75 23.58 6.98 3.10
N LYS A 76 23.22 5.83 2.53
CA LYS A 76 21.98 5.68 1.78
C LYS A 76 21.15 4.49 2.26
N VAL A 77 19.85 4.57 2.02
CA VAL A 77 18.94 3.43 2.17
C VAL A 77 19.18 2.45 1.03
N ASN A 78 19.38 1.19 1.36
CA ASN A 78 19.58 0.14 0.36
C ASN A 78 18.24 -0.22 -0.31
N TYR A 79 17.29 -0.74 0.49
CA TYR A 79 15.94 -1.10 0.02
C TYR A 79 14.87 -0.63 1.00
N GLY A 80 13.88 0.08 0.50
CA GLY A 80 12.68 0.51 1.22
C GLY A 80 11.65 -0.63 1.34
N VAL A 81 11.98 -1.66 2.12
CA VAL A 81 11.17 -2.87 2.28
C VAL A 81 10.75 -3.09 3.73
N ASN A 82 9.56 -3.69 3.87
CA ASN A 82 9.06 -4.20 5.15
C ASN A 82 9.53 -5.64 5.42
N SER A 83 9.11 -6.22 6.54
CA SER A 83 9.57 -7.55 6.95
C SER A 83 8.87 -8.71 6.24
N LYS A 84 7.93 -8.46 5.31
CA LYS A 84 7.20 -9.51 4.58
C LYS A 84 8.12 -10.27 3.63
N THR A 85 8.18 -11.57 3.81
CA THR A 85 9.04 -12.49 3.03
C THR A 85 8.28 -13.67 2.44
N THR A 86 7.10 -13.99 2.98
CA THR A 86 6.23 -15.05 2.47
C THR A 86 5.09 -14.42 1.66
N PHE A 87 4.92 -14.87 0.43
CA PHE A 87 3.93 -14.32 -0.51
C PHE A 87 2.95 -15.42 -0.93
N ASP A 88 1.70 -15.00 -1.14
CA ASP A 88 0.58 -15.87 -1.52
C ASP A 88 -0.38 -15.13 -2.49
N SER A 89 -1.59 -15.63 -2.67
CA SER A 89 -2.59 -14.98 -3.52
C SER A 89 -3.07 -13.64 -2.96
N THR A 90 -3.09 -13.47 -1.64
CA THR A 90 -3.51 -12.25 -0.95
C THR A 90 -2.37 -11.24 -0.85
N TRP A 91 -1.17 -11.71 -0.50
CA TRP A 91 0.01 -10.88 -0.32
C TRP A 91 1.03 -11.15 -1.43
N LYS A 92 0.94 -10.39 -2.51
CA LYS A 92 1.85 -10.50 -3.66
C LYS A 92 3.23 -9.93 -3.32
N LYS A 93 4.24 -10.26 -4.14
CA LYS A 93 5.63 -9.82 -3.93
C LYS A 93 5.79 -8.31 -3.80
N ASP A 94 4.95 -7.53 -4.43
CA ASP A 94 5.03 -6.06 -4.41
C ASP A 94 4.68 -5.48 -3.03
N THR A 95 3.91 -6.21 -2.20
CA THR A 95 3.57 -5.79 -0.84
C THR A 95 4.75 -5.80 0.14
N ARG A 96 5.92 -6.28 -0.27
CA ARG A 96 7.17 -6.08 0.49
C ARG A 96 7.66 -4.64 0.47
N LYS A 97 7.26 -3.84 -0.53
CA LYS A 97 7.68 -2.45 -0.67
C LYS A 97 6.87 -1.54 0.24
N ILE A 98 7.55 -0.75 1.05
CA ILE A 98 6.92 0.21 1.98
C ILE A 98 6.02 1.16 1.18
N LYS A 99 6.51 1.71 0.06
CA LYS A 99 5.74 2.61 -0.81
C LYS A 99 4.39 2.01 -1.25
N VAL A 100 4.37 0.73 -1.61
CA VAL A 100 3.14 0.05 -2.06
C VAL A 100 2.16 -0.09 -0.90
N VAL A 101 2.64 -0.50 0.28
CA VAL A 101 1.80 -0.66 1.46
C VAL A 101 1.26 0.68 1.96
N GLU A 102 2.08 1.72 1.96
CA GLU A 102 1.64 3.10 2.27
C GLU A 102 0.55 3.57 1.31
N GLY A 103 0.73 3.34 0.00
CA GLY A 103 -0.30 3.63 -1.00
C GLY A 103 -1.60 2.85 -0.76
N MET A 104 -1.51 1.56 -0.38
CA MET A 104 -2.68 0.74 -0.04
C MET A 104 -3.42 1.30 1.19
N CYS A 105 -2.69 1.61 2.26
CA CYS A 105 -3.27 2.17 3.48
C CYS A 105 -3.91 3.53 3.21
N PHE A 106 -3.19 4.42 2.50
CA PHE A 106 -3.67 5.74 2.16
C PHE A 106 -5.00 5.70 1.39
N ILE A 107 -5.07 4.91 0.32
CA ILE A 107 -6.30 4.77 -0.48
C ILE A 107 -7.45 4.19 0.36
N ALA A 108 -7.18 3.17 1.17
CA ALA A 108 -8.20 2.55 1.99
C ALA A 108 -8.75 3.51 3.05
N ASP A 109 -7.88 4.29 3.69
CA ASP A 109 -8.29 5.27 4.71
C ASP A 109 -9.03 6.45 4.10
N ASP A 110 -8.58 6.98 2.97
CA ASP A 110 -9.20 8.11 2.28
C ASP A 110 -10.61 7.76 1.75
N ILE A 111 -10.78 6.56 1.19
CA ILE A 111 -12.11 6.07 0.78
C ILE A 111 -13.02 5.91 2.00
N ARG A 112 -12.51 5.34 3.10
CA ARG A 112 -13.28 5.16 4.35
C ARG A 112 -13.68 6.49 4.95
N ASP A 113 -12.77 7.45 5.02
CA ASP A 113 -13.02 8.77 5.57
C ASP A 113 -14.00 9.56 4.68
N THR A 114 -13.87 9.45 3.36
CA THR A 114 -14.84 10.02 2.40
C THR A 114 -16.23 9.42 2.61
N PHE A 115 -16.33 8.11 2.74
CA PHE A 115 -17.61 7.45 3.03
C PHE A 115 -18.20 7.96 4.34
N LYS A 116 -17.42 7.97 5.42
CA LYS A 116 -17.85 8.40 6.74
C LYS A 116 -18.32 9.85 6.78
N ASN A 117 -17.61 10.74 6.09
CA ASN A 117 -17.87 12.18 6.21
C ASN A 117 -18.97 12.68 5.27
N TYR A 118 -19.20 12.01 4.14
CA TYR A 118 -20.07 12.52 3.08
C TYR A 118 -21.23 11.59 2.72
N TRP A 119 -21.09 10.28 2.91
CA TRP A 119 -22.08 9.28 2.48
C TRP A 119 -22.89 8.70 3.64
N LEU A 120 -22.22 8.37 4.74
CA LEU A 120 -22.84 7.75 5.91
C LEU A 120 -23.99 8.61 6.46
N GLY A 121 -25.20 8.06 6.45
CA GLY A 121 -26.39 8.73 6.92
C GLY A 121 -26.96 9.82 6.00
N ASN A 122 -26.30 10.13 4.88
CA ASN A 122 -26.74 11.15 3.92
C ASN A 122 -27.40 10.57 2.66
N TYR A 123 -27.05 9.33 2.30
CA TYR A 123 -27.56 8.67 1.11
C TYR A 123 -28.28 7.37 1.48
N ILE A 124 -29.35 7.06 0.75
CA ILE A 124 -30.08 5.80 0.87
C ILE A 124 -29.19 4.68 0.33
N ASN A 125 -29.17 3.53 1.00
CA ASN A 125 -28.42 2.36 0.56
C ASN A 125 -29.17 1.60 -0.53
N ASP A 126 -29.23 2.17 -1.72
CA ASP A 126 -29.77 1.57 -2.93
C ASP A 126 -28.68 1.31 -3.96
N TYR A 127 -29.04 0.61 -5.03
CA TYR A 127 -28.14 0.24 -6.11
C TYR A 127 -27.52 1.48 -6.79
N ASP A 128 -28.33 2.50 -7.08
CA ASP A 128 -27.87 3.67 -7.81
C ASP A 128 -26.86 4.49 -7.01
N ASN A 129 -27.07 4.66 -5.73
CA ASN A 129 -26.13 5.34 -4.84
C ASN A 129 -24.84 4.54 -4.64
N LYS A 130 -24.92 3.20 -4.50
CA LYS A 130 -23.73 2.33 -4.48
C LYS A 130 -22.92 2.48 -5.77
N MET A 131 -23.57 2.47 -6.94
CA MET A 131 -22.90 2.65 -8.24
C MET A 131 -22.32 4.05 -8.40
N ASN A 132 -23.00 5.11 -7.90
CA ASN A 132 -22.44 6.46 -7.89
C ASN A 132 -21.19 6.56 -7.05
N PHE A 133 -21.16 5.94 -5.87
CA PHE A 133 -19.98 5.91 -5.02
C PHE A 133 -18.81 5.18 -5.71
N CYS A 134 -19.05 3.98 -6.25
CA CYS A 134 -18.04 3.24 -7.03
C CYS A 134 -17.52 4.06 -8.21
N SER A 135 -18.42 4.74 -8.95
CA SER A 135 -18.06 5.55 -10.10
C SER A 135 -17.18 6.76 -9.72
N ASN A 136 -17.48 7.42 -8.60
CA ASN A 136 -16.66 8.54 -8.11
C ASN A 136 -15.24 8.06 -7.74
N ILE A 137 -15.12 6.93 -7.03
CA ILE A 137 -13.81 6.35 -6.72
C ILE A 137 -13.06 6.01 -8.01
N THR A 138 -13.69 5.26 -8.92
CA THR A 138 -13.04 4.74 -10.13
C THR A 138 -12.67 5.87 -11.11
N LYS A 139 -13.62 6.78 -11.40
CA LYS A 139 -13.47 7.76 -12.49
C LYS A 139 -12.79 9.06 -12.08
N VAL A 140 -12.81 9.39 -10.78
CA VAL A 140 -12.22 10.64 -10.27
C VAL A 140 -11.00 10.31 -9.43
N TYR A 141 -11.21 9.67 -8.28
CA TYR A 141 -10.16 9.48 -7.28
C TYR A 141 -8.99 8.63 -7.80
N PHE A 142 -9.25 7.47 -8.43
CA PHE A 142 -8.16 6.63 -8.97
C PHE A 142 -7.41 7.27 -10.12
N LYS A 143 -8.06 8.16 -10.89
CA LYS A 143 -7.35 8.94 -11.91
C LYS A 143 -6.40 9.97 -11.31
N GLU A 144 -6.78 10.59 -10.19
CA GLU A 144 -5.91 11.52 -9.47
C GLU A 144 -4.72 10.79 -8.84
N MET A 145 -4.91 9.55 -8.37
CA MET A 145 -3.83 8.70 -7.84
C MET A 145 -2.88 8.18 -8.93
N SER A 146 -3.27 8.20 -10.19
CA SER A 146 -2.45 7.79 -11.32
C SER A 146 -1.63 8.97 -11.88
N PRO A 147 -0.39 8.73 -12.34
CA PRO A 147 0.37 7.48 -12.35
C PRO A 147 1.25 7.30 -11.10
N ASN A 148 1.16 8.15 -10.09
CA ASN A 148 2.12 8.23 -8.98
C ASN A 148 1.98 7.09 -7.95
N VAL A 149 0.74 6.63 -7.75
CA VAL A 149 0.39 5.58 -6.78
C VAL A 149 -0.17 4.36 -7.50
N LEU A 150 -1.11 4.59 -8.43
CA LEU A 150 -1.74 3.55 -9.24
C LEU A 150 -1.20 3.55 -10.67
N ASN A 151 -1.18 2.38 -11.29
CA ASN A 151 -0.80 2.23 -12.70
C ASN A 151 -1.87 2.85 -13.60
N GLY A 152 -1.48 3.87 -14.37
CA GLY A 152 -2.41 4.60 -15.26
C GLY A 152 -2.88 3.78 -16.47
N ASP A 153 -2.14 2.74 -16.86
CA ASP A 153 -2.49 1.85 -17.98
C ASP A 153 -3.35 0.64 -17.54
N TYR A 154 -3.63 0.51 -16.23
CA TYR A 154 -4.45 -0.54 -15.69
C TYR A 154 -5.88 -0.02 -15.44
N ASP A 155 -6.88 -0.87 -15.66
CA ASP A 155 -8.28 -0.56 -15.37
C ASP A 155 -8.54 -0.68 -13.87
N ASN A 156 -8.06 0.33 -13.12
CA ASN A 156 -8.27 0.41 -11.67
C ASN A 156 -9.74 0.72 -11.40
N LYS A 157 -10.44 -0.15 -10.67
CA LYS A 157 -11.87 -0.01 -10.42
C LYS A 157 -12.30 -0.46 -9.04
N VAL A 158 -13.44 0.09 -8.62
CA VAL A 158 -14.23 -0.38 -7.47
C VAL A 158 -15.62 -0.72 -7.97
N GLU A 159 -16.14 -1.83 -7.50
CA GLU A 159 -17.46 -2.36 -7.87
C GLU A 159 -18.18 -2.86 -6.61
N ILE A 160 -19.48 -3.09 -6.70
CA ILE A 160 -20.24 -3.75 -5.64
C ILE A 160 -19.73 -5.19 -5.52
N ASP A 161 -19.45 -5.65 -4.30
CA ASP A 161 -18.97 -7.02 -4.04
C ASP A 161 -20.14 -8.01 -4.18
N ILE A 162 -20.22 -8.65 -5.34
CA ILE A 162 -21.25 -9.63 -5.67
C ILE A 162 -21.19 -10.87 -4.75
N GLU A 163 -20.00 -11.27 -4.33
CA GLU A 163 -19.83 -12.44 -3.45
C GLU A 163 -20.27 -12.12 -2.01
N ALA A 164 -20.04 -10.91 -1.54
CA ALA A 164 -20.58 -10.46 -0.27
C ALA A 164 -22.12 -10.32 -0.33
N GLN A 165 -22.66 -9.77 -1.43
CA GLN A 165 -24.13 -9.69 -1.65
C GLN A 165 -24.77 -11.07 -1.64
N LYS A 166 -24.19 -12.07 -2.32
CA LYS A 166 -24.67 -13.46 -2.29
C LYS A 166 -24.73 -14.03 -0.88
N LYS A 167 -23.75 -13.73 -0.03
CA LYS A 167 -23.76 -14.18 1.38
C LYS A 167 -24.93 -13.59 2.16
N VAL A 168 -25.27 -12.32 1.94
CA VAL A 168 -26.43 -11.69 2.57
C VAL A 168 -27.71 -12.40 2.14
N ILE A 169 -27.92 -12.59 0.84
CA ILE A 169 -29.10 -13.29 0.28
C ILE A 169 -29.28 -14.68 0.88
N ILE A 170 -28.20 -15.45 0.98
CA ILE A 170 -28.21 -16.80 1.60
C ILE A 170 -28.56 -16.70 3.09
N THR A 171 -28.05 -15.70 3.79
CA THR A 171 -28.35 -15.48 5.21
C THR A 171 -29.82 -15.15 5.44
N ASP A 172 -30.44 -14.45 4.49
CA ASP A 172 -31.88 -14.14 4.48
C ASP A 172 -32.77 -15.34 4.06
N GLY A 173 -32.15 -16.50 3.79
CA GLY A 173 -32.82 -17.75 3.48
C GLY A 173 -33.30 -17.89 2.03
N LEU A 174 -32.73 -17.10 1.10
CA LEU A 174 -33.08 -17.16 -0.33
C LEU A 174 -32.03 -17.94 -1.12
N GLU A 175 -32.48 -18.53 -2.26
CA GLU A 175 -31.60 -19.26 -3.17
C GLU A 175 -31.00 -18.32 -4.23
N VAL A 176 -29.66 -18.20 -4.23
CA VAL A 176 -28.93 -17.36 -5.16
C VAL A 176 -28.86 -17.93 -6.59
N ASN A 177 -28.91 -19.26 -6.73
CA ASN A 177 -28.68 -19.95 -8.01
C ASN A 177 -29.71 -19.61 -9.12
N SER A 178 -30.89 -19.10 -8.75
CA SER A 178 -31.93 -18.67 -9.68
C SER A 178 -31.91 -17.20 -10.02
N MET A 179 -31.01 -16.40 -9.38
CA MET A 179 -30.93 -14.96 -9.54
C MET A 179 -29.88 -14.59 -10.59
N THR A 180 -30.18 -13.55 -11.36
CA THR A 180 -29.21 -12.92 -12.25
C THR A 180 -28.24 -12.07 -11.44
N ASP A 181 -27.05 -11.77 -12.01
CA ASP A 181 -26.07 -10.90 -11.36
C ASP A 181 -26.65 -9.50 -11.03
N LEU A 182 -27.53 -8.99 -11.90
CA LEU A 182 -28.18 -7.70 -11.66
C LEU A 182 -29.14 -7.75 -10.45
N GLU A 183 -29.92 -8.81 -10.32
CA GLU A 183 -30.81 -9.01 -9.17
C GLU A 183 -30.02 -9.15 -7.86
N ILE A 184 -28.86 -9.81 -7.91
CA ILE A 184 -27.93 -9.90 -6.77
C ILE A 184 -27.38 -8.54 -6.41
N LEU A 185 -26.90 -7.75 -7.38
CA LEU A 185 -26.36 -6.41 -7.16
C LEU A 185 -27.39 -5.42 -6.64
N GLN A 186 -28.66 -5.58 -7.02
CA GLN A 186 -29.78 -4.73 -6.58
C GLN A 186 -30.40 -5.20 -5.26
N TYR A 187 -29.97 -6.35 -4.73
CA TYR A 187 -30.55 -6.87 -3.49
C TYR A 187 -30.29 -5.93 -2.31
N PRO A 188 -31.30 -5.64 -1.49
CA PRO A 188 -31.15 -4.78 -0.32
C PRO A 188 -30.23 -5.40 0.73
N THR A 189 -29.26 -4.66 1.19
CA THR A 189 -28.29 -5.11 2.22
C THR A 189 -28.46 -4.34 3.55
N GLY A 190 -29.65 -3.81 3.81
CA GLY A 190 -29.87 -3.01 5.03
C GLY A 190 -28.97 -1.77 5.09
N ASP A 191 -28.20 -1.68 6.15
CA ASP A 191 -27.28 -0.55 6.38
C ASP A 191 -25.87 -0.80 5.80
N ASP A 192 -25.60 -2.03 5.34
CA ASP A 192 -24.26 -2.43 4.93
C ASP A 192 -24.02 -2.16 3.43
N VAL A 193 -22.85 -1.63 3.13
CA VAL A 193 -22.35 -1.44 1.76
C VAL A 193 -21.11 -2.31 1.57
N TYR A 194 -21.20 -3.26 0.65
CA TYR A 194 -20.10 -4.17 0.31
C TYR A 194 -19.51 -3.81 -1.04
N LEU A 195 -18.21 -3.44 -1.02
CA LEU A 195 -17.47 -3.07 -2.23
C LEU A 195 -16.20 -3.91 -2.35
N THR A 196 -15.81 -4.18 -3.58
CA THR A 196 -14.53 -4.81 -3.92
C THR A 196 -13.75 -3.92 -4.86
N GLY A 197 -12.42 -3.89 -4.72
CA GLY A 197 -11.53 -3.09 -5.56
C GLY A 197 -10.51 -3.97 -6.29
N ASP A 198 -10.33 -3.69 -7.58
CA ASP A 198 -9.23 -4.24 -8.39
C ASP A 198 -8.32 -3.09 -8.82
N VAL A 199 -7.15 -3.03 -8.21
CA VAL A 199 -6.18 -1.93 -8.38
C VAL A 199 -4.77 -2.46 -8.54
N ARG A 200 -3.97 -1.78 -9.35
CA ARG A 200 -2.55 -2.06 -9.52
C ARG A 200 -1.71 -0.89 -9.05
N PHE A 201 -0.96 -1.11 -7.98
CA PHE A 201 0.01 -0.14 -7.46
C PHE A 201 1.27 -0.11 -8.32
N VAL A 202 1.94 1.07 -8.35
CA VAL A 202 3.22 1.24 -9.01
C VAL A 202 4.36 1.35 -8.01
N ASP A 203 5.52 0.81 -8.38
CA ASP A 203 6.78 0.97 -7.64
C ASP A 203 7.76 1.86 -8.42
N THR A 204 8.83 2.26 -7.77
CA THR A 204 9.91 3.02 -8.40
C THR A 204 10.93 2.09 -9.05
N MET A 205 11.70 2.60 -10.01
CA MET A 205 12.84 1.87 -10.59
C MET A 205 13.91 1.67 -9.53
N ALA A 206 14.23 0.40 -9.22
CA ALA A 206 15.19 0.02 -8.19
C ALA A 206 16.41 -0.75 -8.75
N SER A 207 16.34 -1.22 -10.01
CA SER A 207 17.45 -1.95 -10.64
C SER A 207 17.49 -1.69 -12.14
N LEU A 208 18.70 -1.62 -12.69
CA LEU A 208 18.96 -1.50 -14.12
C LEU A 208 19.79 -2.69 -14.60
N SER A 209 19.32 -3.35 -15.66
CA SER A 209 20.13 -4.29 -16.44
C SER A 209 20.26 -3.77 -17.86
N LEU A 210 21.47 -3.45 -18.29
CA LEU A 210 21.74 -2.94 -19.62
C LEU A 210 22.63 -3.91 -20.38
N VAL A 211 22.16 -4.40 -21.53
CA VAL A 211 22.97 -5.21 -22.46
C VAL A 211 23.23 -4.38 -23.71
N MET A 212 24.51 -4.16 -24.02
CA MET A 212 24.94 -3.52 -25.28
C MET A 212 25.57 -4.56 -26.17
N THR A 213 25.09 -4.67 -27.42
CA THR A 213 25.69 -5.49 -28.47
C THR A 213 26.40 -4.58 -29.47
N MET A 214 27.64 -4.94 -29.83
CA MET A 214 28.43 -4.28 -30.90
C MET A 214 28.33 -5.08 -32.18
#